data_009af9ebd44f2cdf158ebc7e260d8fa9
#
_entry.id   009af9ebd44f2cdf158ebc7e260d8fa9
#
_cell.length_a   1.000
_cell.length_b   1.000
_cell.length_c   1.000
_cell.angle_alpha   90.00
_cell.angle_beta   90.00
_cell.angle_gamma   90.00
#
_symmetry.space_group_name_H-M   'P 1'
#
loop_
_entity.id
_entity.type
_entity.pdbx_description
1 polymer ?
#
loop_
_entity_poly.entity_id
_entity_poly.type
_entity_poly.pdbx_seq_one_letter_code
_entity_poly.pdbx_strand_id
1 'polypeptide(L)'
;MKKTFLLGLLLLVTQSVTANSQTVELKANDLENKFKDAFPYRSGYAYGIGHCYGFTAPVGWKLDNSLASQGIAMAFLPQNESWNTADTAMYTHSAAYENTDEQKMVELQIADVQQMYRVAGKNIQAEYIQDILSTSGEKGSLWRFSGYGEGLEELAAYFPAKPNLNYFIAQVGGDTDKQKALQVLIELAKSYHRRSECKPCQDTGCAVE
;
A
#
# COMPACT_ATOMS: atom_id res chain seq x y z
N MET A 1 23.65 15.08 3.27
CA MET A 1 22.83 15.66 2.20
C MET A 1 21.38 15.39 2.54
N LYS A 2 20.53 16.41 2.65
CA LYS A 2 19.10 16.22 3.00
C LYS A 2 18.38 15.60 1.79
N LYS A 3 17.92 14.36 1.91
CA LYS A 3 17.10 13.71 0.91
C LYS A 3 15.73 14.42 0.90
N THR A 4 15.51 15.26 -0.09
CA THR A 4 14.19 15.83 -0.35
C THR A 4 13.37 14.79 -1.09
N PHE A 5 12.61 13.99 -0.35
CA PHE A 5 11.62 13.11 -0.95
C PHE A 5 10.63 13.97 -1.76
N LEU A 6 10.50 13.64 -3.03
CA LEU A 6 9.59 14.32 -3.94
C LEU A 6 8.15 13.91 -3.60
N LEU A 7 7.58 14.54 -2.57
CA LEU A 7 6.17 14.41 -2.18
C LEU A 7 5.21 15.07 -3.19
N GLY A 8 5.72 15.39 -4.37
CA GLY A 8 5.10 16.37 -5.26
C GLY A 8 4.04 15.85 -6.22
N LEU A 9 3.71 14.55 -6.26
CA LEU A 9 2.85 14.09 -7.36
C LEU A 9 1.62 13.26 -6.95
N LEU A 10 1.33 13.10 -5.66
CA LEU A 10 0.10 12.41 -5.25
C LEU A 10 -1.15 13.31 -5.21
N LEU A 11 -1.05 14.55 -5.67
CA LEU A 11 -2.06 15.60 -5.45
C LEU A 11 -3.00 15.87 -6.62
N LEU A 12 -3.08 15.04 -7.66
CA LEU A 12 -3.89 15.38 -8.85
C LEU A 12 -4.88 14.31 -9.32
N VAL A 13 -5.40 13.48 -8.43
CA VAL A 13 -6.64 12.75 -8.72
C VAL A 13 -7.66 13.04 -7.63
N THR A 14 -8.07 14.30 -7.51
CA THR A 14 -9.30 14.65 -6.81
C THR A 14 -10.46 14.62 -7.80
N GLN A 15 -11.00 13.46 -8.08
CA GLN A 15 -12.42 13.41 -8.40
C GLN A 15 -13.15 13.54 -7.07
N SER A 16 -13.80 14.66 -6.89
CA SER A 16 -14.60 15.04 -5.73
C SER A 16 -15.75 14.07 -5.55
N VAL A 17 -15.53 13.05 -4.72
CA VAL A 17 -16.61 12.34 -4.05
C VAL A 17 -16.66 12.91 -2.64
N THR A 18 -17.65 13.75 -2.36
CA THR A 18 -18.00 14.19 -1.00
C THR A 18 -18.47 12.98 -0.20
N ALA A 19 -17.53 12.27 0.41
CA ALA A 19 -17.83 11.31 1.44
C ALA A 19 -17.89 12.06 2.78
N ASN A 20 -19.03 12.01 3.45
CA ASN A 20 -19.20 12.43 4.84
C ASN A 20 -18.26 11.60 5.71
N SER A 21 -17.05 12.08 5.98
CA SER A 21 -16.17 11.48 6.97
C SER A 21 -16.56 12.06 8.34
N GLN A 22 -17.34 11.32 9.10
CA GLN A 22 -17.39 11.52 10.53
C GLN A 22 -16.06 11.05 11.10
N THR A 23 -15.17 12.00 11.38
CA THR A 23 -13.96 11.80 12.17
C THR A 23 -14.39 11.46 13.60
N VAL A 24 -14.31 10.20 13.96
CA VAL A 24 -14.32 9.78 15.37
C VAL A 24 -12.94 10.10 15.92
N GLU A 25 -12.81 11.21 16.64
CA GLU A 25 -11.65 11.47 17.49
C GLU A 25 -11.64 10.44 18.62
N LEU A 26 -11.05 9.29 18.38
CA LEU A 26 -10.62 8.40 19.46
C LEU A 26 -9.53 9.15 20.24
N LYS A 27 -9.73 9.34 21.53
CA LYS A 27 -8.73 9.88 22.44
C LYS A 27 -7.49 8.98 22.38
N ALA A 28 -6.55 9.33 21.53
CA ALA A 28 -5.35 8.56 21.22
C ALA A 28 -4.52 8.26 22.50
N ASN A 29 -4.56 9.12 23.49
CA ASN A 29 -3.70 9.03 24.67
C ASN A 29 -4.07 7.90 25.66
N ASP A 30 -5.32 7.43 25.70
CA ASP A 30 -5.72 6.35 26.62
C ASP A 30 -5.45 4.95 26.05
N LEU A 31 -5.39 4.82 24.72
CA LEU A 31 -5.04 3.58 24.06
C LEU A 31 -3.51 3.38 23.98
N GLU A 32 -2.75 4.43 23.75
CA GLU A 32 -1.28 4.35 23.69
C GLU A 32 -0.64 3.84 24.99
N ASN A 33 -1.18 4.18 26.16
CA ASN A 33 -0.61 3.74 27.43
C ASN A 33 -1.02 2.34 27.86
N LYS A 34 -2.13 1.79 27.33
CA LYS A 34 -2.61 0.44 27.67
C LYS A 34 -1.98 -0.67 26.84
N PHE A 35 -1.36 -0.32 25.71
CA PHE A 35 -0.85 -1.28 24.73
C PHE A 35 0.64 -1.10 24.38
N LYS A 36 1.38 -0.34 25.19
CA LYS A 36 2.83 -0.11 24.98
C LYS A 36 3.68 -1.38 24.97
N ASP A 37 3.16 -2.46 25.57
CA ASP A 37 3.85 -3.77 25.66
C ASP A 37 3.12 -4.86 24.83
N ALA A 38 1.96 -4.58 24.27
CA ALA A 38 1.30 -5.48 23.33
C ALA A 38 2.00 -5.35 21.97
N PHE A 39 2.42 -6.50 21.41
CA PHE A 39 3.00 -6.69 20.09
C PHE A 39 2.54 -5.61 19.12
N PRO A 40 3.45 -4.92 18.41
CA PRO A 40 3.04 -3.95 17.41
C PRO A 40 2.05 -4.64 16.48
N TYR A 41 0.85 -4.07 16.34
CA TYR A 41 -0.17 -4.61 15.47
C TYR A 41 0.43 -4.74 14.07
N ARG A 42 0.71 -5.98 13.68
CA ARG A 42 1.30 -6.29 12.37
C ARG A 42 0.22 -6.56 11.34
N SER A 43 -0.98 -6.91 11.78
CA SER A 43 -2.10 -7.23 10.89
C SER A 43 -3.09 -6.08 10.83
N GLY A 44 -3.62 -5.83 9.65
CA GLY A 44 -4.58 -4.78 9.37
C GLY A 44 -5.47 -5.10 8.19
N TYR A 45 -6.42 -4.20 7.95
CA TYR A 45 -7.36 -4.30 6.84
C TYR A 45 -7.42 -2.97 6.11
N ALA A 46 -7.43 -3.01 4.77
CA ALA A 46 -7.83 -1.90 3.94
C ALA A 46 -9.25 -2.16 3.42
N TYR A 47 -10.12 -1.18 3.55
CA TYR A 47 -11.51 -1.28 3.10
C TYR A 47 -11.99 0.04 2.50
N GLY A 48 -12.90 -0.06 1.56
CA GLY A 48 -13.53 1.06 0.89
C GLY A 48 -14.62 0.58 -0.04
N ILE A 49 -15.04 1.42 -0.98
CA ILE A 49 -16.09 1.07 -1.95
C ILE A 49 -15.61 -0.11 -2.81
N GLY A 50 -16.30 -1.23 -2.69
CA GLY A 50 -16.05 -2.43 -3.49
C GLY A 50 -14.81 -3.25 -3.11
N HIS A 51 -14.06 -2.87 -2.07
CA HIS A 51 -12.90 -3.66 -1.63
C HIS A 51 -12.82 -3.83 -0.13
N CYS A 52 -12.35 -5.00 0.27
CA CYS A 52 -11.90 -5.32 1.61
C CYS A 52 -10.83 -6.41 1.54
N TYR A 53 -9.67 -6.13 2.07
CA TYR A 53 -8.59 -7.11 2.13
C TYR A 53 -7.75 -6.92 3.38
N GLY A 54 -7.23 -8.01 3.88
CA GLY A 54 -6.34 -8.04 5.02
C GLY A 54 -4.90 -8.29 4.61
N PHE A 55 -4.00 -7.97 5.53
CA PHE A 55 -2.55 -8.12 5.37
C PHE A 55 -1.87 -8.20 6.73
N THR A 56 -0.64 -8.68 6.72
CA THR A 56 0.25 -8.69 7.89
C THR A 56 1.59 -8.08 7.51
N ALA A 57 2.02 -7.07 8.23
CA ALA A 57 3.33 -6.47 8.03
C ALA A 57 4.44 -7.51 8.22
N PRO A 58 5.53 -7.47 7.43
CA PRO A 58 6.67 -8.35 7.57
C PRO A 58 7.33 -8.27 8.96
N VAL A 59 8.11 -9.28 9.31
CA VAL A 59 8.85 -9.27 10.59
C VAL A 59 9.80 -8.07 10.65
N GLY A 60 9.79 -7.33 11.76
CA GLY A 60 10.57 -6.10 11.93
C GLY A 60 9.96 -4.85 11.29
N TRP A 61 8.71 -4.95 10.80
CA TRP A 61 7.94 -3.84 10.25
C TRP A 61 6.72 -3.55 11.10
N LYS A 62 6.25 -2.29 11.08
CA LYS A 62 5.04 -1.82 11.75
C LYS A 62 4.05 -1.21 10.75
N LEU A 63 2.78 -1.19 11.12
CA LEU A 63 1.76 -0.43 10.44
C LEU A 63 1.80 1.03 10.87
N ASP A 64 1.62 1.94 9.92
CA ASP A 64 1.56 3.38 10.16
C ASP A 64 0.42 3.98 9.32
N ASN A 65 -0.56 4.58 9.99
CA ASN A 65 -1.68 5.27 9.36
C ASN A 65 -1.59 6.80 9.49
N SER A 66 -0.47 7.32 9.96
CA SER A 66 -0.28 8.76 10.16
C SER A 66 -0.42 9.58 8.88
N LEU A 67 -0.30 8.93 7.71
CA LEU A 67 -0.45 9.54 6.40
C LEU A 67 -1.86 9.37 5.79
N ALA A 68 -2.83 8.87 6.55
CA ALA A 68 -4.20 8.65 6.04
C ALA A 68 -4.85 9.95 5.54
N SER A 69 -4.60 11.07 6.22
CA SER A 69 -5.06 12.40 5.78
C SER A 69 -4.43 12.88 4.47
N GLN A 70 -3.32 12.26 4.05
CA GLN A 70 -2.61 12.54 2.81
C GLN A 70 -2.95 11.53 1.69
N GLY A 71 -3.96 10.68 1.90
CA GLY A 71 -4.42 9.69 0.93
C GLY A 71 -3.71 8.33 0.97
N ILE A 72 -2.78 8.12 1.91
CA ILE A 72 -2.13 6.83 2.14
C ILE A 72 -2.81 6.15 3.33
N ALA A 73 -3.79 5.31 3.05
CA ALA A 73 -4.62 4.69 4.09
C ALA A 73 -3.80 3.84 5.08
N MET A 74 -2.77 3.16 4.60
CA MET A 74 -1.88 2.36 5.43
C MET A 74 -0.48 2.31 4.81
N ALA A 75 0.53 2.64 5.61
CA ALA A 75 1.93 2.44 5.29
C ALA A 75 2.55 1.35 6.16
N PHE A 76 3.66 0.79 5.70
CA PHE A 76 4.47 -0.17 6.41
C PHE A 76 5.89 0.37 6.47
N LEU A 77 6.42 0.47 7.67
CA LEU A 77 7.75 1.04 7.94
C LEU A 77 8.58 0.07 8.77
N PRO A 78 9.90 0.06 8.63
CA PRO A 78 10.75 -0.62 9.60
C PRO A 78 10.43 -0.16 11.02
N GLN A 79 10.47 -1.06 12.00
CA GLN A 79 9.92 -0.84 13.34
C GLN A 79 10.48 0.41 14.05
N ASN A 80 11.76 0.73 13.82
CA ASN A 80 12.45 1.85 14.45
C ASN A 80 12.56 3.09 13.56
N GLU A 81 11.85 3.13 12.44
CA GLU A 81 11.92 4.21 11.47
C GLU A 81 10.57 4.93 11.34
N SER A 82 10.61 6.11 10.73
CA SER A 82 9.45 6.90 10.35
C SER A 82 9.44 7.07 8.84
N TRP A 83 8.33 7.56 8.28
CA TRP A 83 8.23 7.87 6.85
C TRP A 83 9.38 8.75 6.33
N ASN A 84 9.85 9.69 7.16
CA ASN A 84 10.90 10.63 6.76
C ASN A 84 12.32 10.05 6.87
N THR A 85 12.49 8.92 7.54
CA THR A 85 13.80 8.30 7.81
C THR A 85 14.00 6.97 7.12
N ALA A 86 12.91 6.29 6.75
CA ALA A 86 12.96 5.00 6.12
C ALA A 86 13.58 5.06 4.71
N ASP A 87 14.56 4.23 4.44
CA ASP A 87 15.14 4.08 3.09
C ASP A 87 14.21 3.27 2.17
N THR A 88 13.38 2.43 2.76
CA THR A 88 12.31 1.70 2.09
C THR A 88 11.02 1.89 2.89
N ALA A 89 9.99 2.38 2.23
CA ALA A 89 8.64 2.45 2.77
C ALA A 89 7.69 1.67 1.85
N MET A 90 6.74 0.96 2.44
CA MET A 90 5.70 0.29 1.68
C MET A 90 4.34 0.90 2.03
N TYR A 91 3.40 0.80 1.11
CA TYR A 91 2.01 1.20 1.36
C TYR A 91 1.05 0.34 0.53
N THR A 92 -0.21 0.36 0.92
CA THR A 92 -1.26 -0.33 0.18
C THR A 92 -2.28 0.64 -0.38
N HIS A 93 -2.82 0.27 -1.53
CA HIS A 93 -3.85 1.03 -2.21
C HIS A 93 -4.81 0.11 -2.96
N SER A 94 -5.94 0.66 -3.41
CA SER A 94 -6.92 -0.03 -4.25
C SER A 94 -7.38 0.92 -5.36
N ALA A 95 -7.43 0.43 -6.60
CA ALA A 95 -7.97 1.14 -7.75
C ALA A 95 -9.22 0.43 -8.27
N ALA A 96 -10.28 1.19 -8.59
CA ALA A 96 -11.52 0.64 -9.13
C ALA A 96 -11.43 0.53 -10.66
N TYR A 97 -11.76 -0.64 -11.19
CA TYR A 97 -11.82 -0.95 -12.62
C TYR A 97 -13.17 -1.58 -12.94
N GLU A 98 -14.24 -0.79 -12.83
CA GLU A 98 -15.58 -1.24 -13.16
C GLU A 98 -15.65 -1.75 -14.60
N ASN A 99 -16.34 -2.88 -14.80
CA ASN A 99 -16.52 -3.52 -16.09
C ASN A 99 -15.24 -4.00 -16.82
N THR A 100 -14.13 -4.13 -16.08
CA THR A 100 -12.85 -4.63 -16.61
C THR A 100 -12.63 -6.09 -16.17
N ASP A 101 -12.11 -6.91 -17.06
CA ASP A 101 -11.67 -8.26 -16.71
C ASP A 101 -10.43 -8.22 -15.84
N GLU A 102 -10.36 -9.10 -14.84
CA GLU A 102 -9.24 -9.16 -13.89
C GLU A 102 -7.88 -9.24 -14.57
N GLN A 103 -7.79 -9.97 -15.68
CA GLN A 103 -6.56 -10.12 -16.48
C GLN A 103 -6.04 -8.78 -17.04
N LYS A 104 -6.94 -7.82 -17.30
CA LYS A 104 -6.59 -6.51 -17.88
C LYS A 104 -6.36 -5.44 -16.83
N MET A 105 -6.79 -5.64 -15.58
CA MET A 105 -6.68 -4.61 -14.55
C MET A 105 -5.23 -4.20 -14.29
N VAL A 106 -4.31 -5.16 -14.25
CA VAL A 106 -2.88 -4.90 -14.02
C VAL A 106 -2.27 -4.13 -15.18
N GLU A 107 -2.59 -4.52 -16.42
CA GLU A 107 -2.11 -3.82 -17.62
C GLU A 107 -2.58 -2.36 -17.66
N LEU A 108 -3.86 -2.13 -17.33
CA LEU A 108 -4.42 -0.77 -17.27
C LEU A 108 -3.76 0.06 -16.16
N GLN A 109 -3.57 -0.52 -14.98
CA GLN A 109 -2.88 0.17 -13.87
C GLN A 109 -1.45 0.56 -14.26
N ILE A 110 -0.72 -0.32 -14.93
CA ILE A 110 0.64 -0.04 -15.42
C ILE A 110 0.60 1.11 -16.44
N ALA A 111 -0.34 1.05 -17.39
CA ALA A 111 -0.49 2.10 -18.40
C ALA A 111 -0.84 3.45 -17.77
N ASP A 112 -1.72 3.46 -16.76
CA ASP A 112 -2.11 4.67 -16.03
C ASP A 112 -0.92 5.28 -15.28
N VAL A 113 -0.12 4.46 -14.60
CA VAL A 113 1.12 4.91 -13.92
C VAL A 113 2.09 5.51 -14.95
N GLN A 114 2.37 4.81 -16.05
CA GLN A 114 3.27 5.28 -17.08
C GLN A 114 2.77 6.59 -17.73
N GLN A 115 1.46 6.71 -17.97
CA GLN A 115 0.85 7.91 -18.54
C GLN A 115 0.95 9.10 -17.58
N MET A 116 0.65 8.89 -16.29
CA MET A 116 0.75 9.92 -15.26
C MET A 116 2.17 10.51 -15.19
N TYR A 117 3.17 9.66 -15.18
CA TYR A 117 4.57 10.10 -15.12
C TYR A 117 5.05 10.71 -16.44
N ARG A 118 4.55 10.25 -17.59
CA ARG A 118 4.86 10.85 -18.90
C ARG A 118 4.38 12.29 -18.96
N VAL A 119 3.21 12.61 -18.43
CA VAL A 119 2.71 13.99 -18.32
C VAL A 119 3.64 14.85 -17.44
N ALA A 120 4.28 14.25 -16.45
CA ALA A 120 5.30 14.89 -15.61
C ALA A 120 6.72 14.91 -16.23
N GLY A 121 6.86 14.52 -17.50
CA GLY A 121 8.15 14.52 -18.22
C GLY A 121 9.06 13.35 -17.86
N LYS A 122 8.55 12.29 -17.21
CA LYS A 122 9.32 11.09 -16.87
C LYS A 122 8.91 9.90 -17.73
N ASN A 123 9.86 9.05 -18.08
CA ASN A 123 9.63 7.85 -18.86
C ASN A 123 9.80 6.61 -17.97
N ILE A 124 8.73 6.19 -17.33
CA ILE A 124 8.71 5.04 -16.42
C ILE A 124 8.68 3.75 -17.23
N GLN A 125 9.60 2.86 -16.92
CA GLN A 125 9.64 1.49 -17.44
C GLN A 125 9.01 0.56 -16.43
N ALA A 126 8.14 -0.35 -16.89
CA ALA A 126 7.54 -1.40 -16.09
C ALA A 126 8.11 -2.75 -16.55
N GLU A 127 8.60 -3.54 -15.60
CA GLU A 127 9.16 -4.86 -15.82
C GLU A 127 8.39 -5.88 -14.97
N TYR A 128 7.86 -6.92 -15.61
CA TYR A 128 7.29 -8.06 -14.90
C TYR A 128 8.41 -8.87 -14.24
N ILE A 129 8.24 -9.20 -12.95
CA ILE A 129 9.20 -10.01 -12.20
C ILE A 129 8.73 -11.46 -12.15
N GLN A 130 7.55 -11.71 -11.57
CA GLN A 130 7.01 -13.06 -11.40
C GLN A 130 5.54 -13.02 -10.93
N ASP A 131 4.88 -14.16 -11.04
CA ASP A 131 3.61 -14.39 -10.34
C ASP A 131 3.83 -14.57 -8.86
N ILE A 132 2.81 -14.24 -8.06
CA ILE A 132 2.77 -14.47 -6.63
C ILE A 132 1.46 -15.14 -6.25
N LEU A 133 1.55 -16.06 -5.28
CA LEU A 133 0.40 -16.68 -4.65
C LEU A 133 0.39 -16.30 -3.18
N SER A 134 -0.70 -15.71 -2.70
CA SER A 134 -0.86 -15.44 -1.26
C SER A 134 -1.10 -16.75 -0.49
N THR A 135 -0.94 -16.71 0.83
CA THR A 135 -1.21 -17.87 1.70
C THR A 135 -2.68 -18.26 1.71
N SER A 136 -3.59 -17.34 1.34
CA SER A 136 -5.02 -17.62 1.16
C SER A 136 -5.39 -18.13 -0.24
N GLY A 137 -4.40 -18.28 -1.15
CA GLY A 137 -4.62 -18.79 -2.50
C GLY A 137 -4.97 -17.73 -3.55
N GLU A 138 -4.89 -16.44 -3.20
CA GLU A 138 -5.13 -15.35 -4.13
C GLU A 138 -3.94 -15.18 -5.07
N LYS A 139 -4.23 -15.10 -6.37
CA LYS A 139 -3.21 -14.92 -7.41
C LYS A 139 -2.92 -13.44 -7.64
N GLY A 140 -1.65 -13.13 -7.77
CA GLY A 140 -1.17 -11.79 -8.07
C GLY A 140 0.08 -11.80 -8.93
N SER A 141 0.63 -10.62 -9.20
CA SER A 141 1.86 -10.46 -9.96
C SER A 141 2.76 -9.39 -9.36
N LEU A 142 4.07 -9.58 -9.49
CA LEU A 142 5.10 -8.66 -9.02
C LEU A 142 5.72 -7.92 -10.20
N TRP A 143 5.89 -6.61 -10.04
CA TRP A 143 6.39 -5.71 -11.06
C TRP A 143 7.43 -4.76 -10.48
N ARG A 144 8.36 -4.31 -11.32
CA ARG A 144 9.33 -3.26 -11.02
C ARG A 144 9.06 -2.07 -11.92
N PHE A 145 9.10 -0.89 -11.32
CA PHE A 145 9.04 0.37 -12.04
C PHE A 145 10.34 1.14 -11.83
N SER A 146 10.92 1.62 -12.92
CA SER A 146 12.16 2.41 -12.93
C SER A 146 12.01 3.64 -13.81
N GLY A 147 12.99 4.55 -13.76
CA GLY A 147 12.93 5.79 -14.54
C GLY A 147 12.45 7.00 -13.76
N TYR A 148 12.27 6.88 -12.44
CA TYR A 148 11.92 8.00 -11.56
C TYR A 148 13.05 9.04 -11.39
N GLY A 149 14.28 8.68 -11.69
CA GLY A 149 15.51 9.46 -11.46
C GLY A 149 16.19 9.07 -10.13
N GLU A 150 17.44 9.47 -9.97
CA GLU A 150 18.25 9.29 -8.74
C GLU A 150 18.31 7.84 -8.21
N GLY A 151 18.19 6.86 -9.11
CA GLY A 151 18.21 5.44 -8.74
C GLY A 151 16.96 4.96 -7.99
N LEU A 152 15.91 5.79 -7.91
CA LEU A 152 14.64 5.42 -7.30
C LEU A 152 13.92 4.37 -8.15
N GLU A 153 13.36 3.38 -7.48
CA GLU A 153 12.49 2.35 -8.06
C GLU A 153 11.25 2.16 -7.21
N GLU A 154 10.21 1.62 -7.81
CA GLU A 154 9.06 1.08 -7.10
C GLU A 154 8.90 -0.39 -7.45
N LEU A 155 8.61 -1.20 -6.44
CA LEU A 155 8.20 -2.58 -6.59
C LEU A 155 6.71 -2.65 -6.25
N ALA A 156 5.92 -3.32 -7.07
CA ALA A 156 4.49 -3.44 -6.87
C ALA A 156 4.04 -4.89 -6.89
N ALA A 157 3.16 -5.25 -5.96
CA ALA A 157 2.46 -6.53 -5.93
C ALA A 157 0.96 -6.27 -6.18
N TYR A 158 0.44 -6.73 -7.31
CA TYR A 158 -0.94 -6.53 -7.74
C TYR A 158 -1.78 -7.77 -7.51
N PHE A 159 -2.99 -7.59 -6.97
CA PHE A 159 -3.98 -8.63 -6.74
C PHE A 159 -5.31 -8.19 -7.36
N PRO A 160 -5.67 -8.67 -8.56
CA PRO A 160 -6.98 -8.45 -9.13
C PRO A 160 -8.08 -9.01 -8.22
N ALA A 161 -9.08 -8.18 -7.91
CA ALA A 161 -10.16 -8.52 -6.99
C ALA A 161 -11.42 -7.75 -7.39
N LYS A 162 -11.99 -8.10 -8.54
CA LYS A 162 -13.09 -7.39 -9.19
C LYS A 162 -14.16 -6.90 -8.19
N PRO A 163 -14.59 -5.63 -8.25
CA PRO A 163 -14.31 -4.63 -9.29
C PRO A 163 -12.99 -3.84 -9.10
N ASN A 164 -12.18 -4.20 -8.12
CA ASN A 164 -10.98 -3.47 -7.75
C ASN A 164 -9.71 -4.25 -8.08
N LEU A 165 -8.62 -3.49 -8.23
CA LEU A 165 -7.25 -3.97 -8.18
C LEU A 165 -6.65 -3.52 -6.85
N ASN A 166 -6.34 -4.46 -5.96
CA ASN A 166 -5.65 -4.17 -4.70
C ASN A 166 -4.15 -4.35 -4.89
N TYR A 167 -3.34 -3.49 -4.26
CA TYR A 167 -1.90 -3.60 -4.45
C TYR A 167 -1.10 -3.05 -3.31
N PHE A 168 0.13 -3.56 -3.20
CA PHE A 168 1.18 -3.09 -2.30
C PHE A 168 2.31 -2.51 -3.13
N ILE A 169 2.83 -1.37 -2.70
CA ILE A 169 3.97 -0.71 -3.34
C ILE A 169 5.09 -0.58 -2.32
N ALA A 170 6.31 -0.89 -2.72
CA ALA A 170 7.53 -0.56 -2.01
C ALA A 170 8.29 0.51 -2.79
N GLN A 171 8.50 1.66 -2.16
CA GLN A 171 9.39 2.70 -2.67
C GLN A 171 10.81 2.40 -2.18
N VAL A 172 11.74 2.29 -3.12
CA VAL A 172 13.11 1.88 -2.86
C VAL A 172 14.06 3.00 -3.24
N GLY A 173 14.79 3.52 -2.27
CA GLY A 173 15.80 4.56 -2.49
C GLY A 173 17.03 4.02 -3.22
N GLY A 174 17.82 4.91 -3.86
CA GLY A 174 18.95 4.52 -4.71
C GLY A 174 20.04 3.71 -4.01
N ASP A 175 20.25 3.93 -2.71
CA ASP A 175 21.26 3.24 -1.90
C ASP A 175 20.73 1.98 -1.19
N THR A 176 19.45 1.68 -1.35
CA THR A 176 18.79 0.54 -0.69
C THR A 176 19.13 -0.78 -1.36
N ASP A 177 19.30 -1.83 -0.58
CA ASP A 177 19.37 -3.20 -1.10
C ASP A 177 18.03 -3.60 -1.71
N LYS A 178 17.94 -3.48 -3.03
CA LYS A 178 16.74 -3.75 -3.82
C LYS A 178 16.26 -5.20 -3.70
N GLN A 179 17.21 -6.13 -3.53
CA GLN A 179 16.86 -7.54 -3.36
C GLN A 179 16.18 -7.77 -2.01
N LYS A 180 16.68 -7.12 -0.95
CA LYS A 180 16.06 -7.17 0.38
C LYS A 180 14.67 -6.51 0.36
N ALA A 181 14.52 -5.36 -0.30
CA ALA A 181 13.23 -4.69 -0.44
C ALA A 181 12.22 -5.58 -1.17
N LEU A 182 12.64 -6.27 -2.23
CA LEU A 182 11.79 -7.23 -2.95
C LEU A 182 11.35 -8.40 -2.05
N GLN A 183 12.26 -8.97 -1.25
CA GLN A 183 11.90 -10.07 -0.33
C GLN A 183 10.87 -9.62 0.70
N VAL A 184 11.02 -8.42 1.25
CA VAL A 184 10.08 -7.86 2.22
C VAL A 184 8.70 -7.59 1.58
N LEU A 185 8.67 -7.07 0.35
CA LEU A 185 7.41 -6.91 -0.37
C LEU A 185 6.74 -8.27 -0.67
N ILE A 186 7.50 -9.29 -1.01
CA ILE A 186 6.99 -10.65 -1.22
C ILE A 186 6.38 -11.20 0.08
N GLU A 187 7.02 -10.99 1.23
CA GLU A 187 6.48 -11.42 2.53
C GLU A 187 5.15 -10.73 2.82
N LEU A 188 5.07 -9.41 2.62
CA LEU A 188 3.83 -8.64 2.76
C LEU A 188 2.75 -9.15 1.81
N ALA A 189 3.07 -9.29 0.53
CA ALA A 189 2.13 -9.71 -0.50
C ALA A 189 1.59 -11.13 -0.27
N LYS A 190 2.41 -12.05 0.25
CA LYS A 190 1.96 -13.40 0.64
C LYS A 190 0.94 -13.38 1.77
N SER A 191 0.91 -12.34 2.59
CA SER A 191 -0.08 -12.20 3.66
C SER A 191 -1.44 -11.66 3.18
N TYR A 192 -1.53 -11.22 1.92
CA TYR A 192 -2.78 -10.73 1.34
C TYR A 192 -3.89 -11.76 1.43
N HIS A 193 -5.06 -11.34 1.88
CA HIS A 193 -6.27 -12.14 1.83
C HIS A 193 -7.48 -11.27 1.58
N ARG A 194 -8.30 -11.67 0.61
CA ARG A 194 -9.57 -11.02 0.29
C ARG A 194 -10.61 -11.39 1.34
N ARG A 195 -11.44 -10.42 1.72
CA ARG A 195 -12.63 -10.67 2.54
C ARG A 195 -13.89 -10.39 1.73
N SER A 196 -14.88 -11.23 1.90
CA SER A 196 -16.19 -11.07 1.26
C SER A 196 -17.01 -9.93 1.87
N GLU A 197 -16.78 -9.63 3.15
CA GLU A 197 -17.47 -8.58 3.89
C GLU A 197 -16.48 -7.79 4.74
N CYS A 198 -16.46 -6.48 4.55
CA CYS A 198 -15.92 -5.55 5.52
C CYS A 198 -17.09 -4.79 6.14
N LYS A 199 -17.46 -5.18 7.33
CA LYS A 199 -18.29 -4.31 8.16
C LYS A 199 -17.35 -3.29 8.78
N PRO A 200 -17.60 -1.97 8.64
CA PRO A 200 -16.87 -0.99 9.43
C PRO A 200 -17.04 -1.39 10.90
N CYS A 201 -15.96 -1.31 11.66
CA CYS A 201 -16.02 -1.56 13.08
C CYS A 201 -16.99 -0.57 13.67
N GLN A 202 -18.17 -1.04 14.10
CA GLN A 202 -19.09 -0.24 14.90
C GLN A 202 -18.53 -0.22 16.31
N ASP A 203 -18.24 0.93 16.81
CA ASP A 203 -17.86 1.47 18.14
C ASP A 203 -17.45 0.55 19.32
N THR A 204 -17.34 -0.74 19.19
CA THR A 204 -17.02 -1.67 20.28
C THR A 204 -15.87 -2.62 19.94
N GLY A 205 -14.78 -2.10 19.37
CA GLY A 205 -13.54 -2.86 19.20
C GLY A 205 -13.68 -4.02 18.22
N CYS A 206 -12.99 -3.98 17.10
CA CYS A 206 -12.80 -5.16 16.25
C CYS A 206 -12.01 -6.20 17.05
N ALA A 207 -12.65 -7.22 17.57
CA ALA A 207 -11.96 -8.41 18.05
C ALA A 207 -11.29 -9.06 16.84
N VAL A 208 -9.98 -9.22 16.90
CA VAL A 208 -9.20 -10.03 15.96
C VAL A 208 -9.47 -11.48 16.35
N GLU A 209 -10.27 -12.20 15.55
CA GLU A 209 -10.32 -13.66 15.63
C GLU A 209 -9.10 -14.27 14.95
#